data_566e36d0b06aedb342ae7d551837d02d
#
_entry.id   566e36d0b06aedb342ae7d551837d02d
#
_cell.length_a   1.000
_cell.length_b   1.000
_cell.length_c   1.000
_cell.angle_alpha   90.00
_cell.angle_beta   90.00
_cell.angle_gamma   90.00
#
_symmetry.space_group_name_H-M   'P 1'
#
loop_
_entity.id
_entity.type
_entity.pdbx_description
1 polymer ?
#
loop_
_entity_poly.entity_id
_entity_poly.type
_entity_poly.pdbx_seq_one_letter_code
_entity_poly.pdbx_strand_id
1 'polypeptide(L)'
;DLSYDRNFTNEGGVEGTTRFLKNICGMWLYERCRKEWASSAVAADQQAAAMPHPELQGSAMQVKGFRSIINPDDALFANPDSMIDAIQTYCRQSGQPVPETPAEICRCIFDSLALRYKQVFNWLKEFSPFELKTLHIIGGGSLNKYLNQFTANATGATVLAGPQEGTAIGNIMLQAKAAGLVNDIWEMRQIIANSLELVRYEPTDEAAWDAAYEKYLQLTKQ
;
A
#
# COMPACT_ATOMS: atom_id res chain seq x y z
N ASP A 1 -15.82 0.73 21.33
CA ASP A 1 -15.19 1.92 20.72
C ASP A 1 -14.78 1.60 19.28
N LEU A 2 -15.33 2.34 18.32
CA LEU A 2 -15.20 2.05 16.89
C LEU A 2 -13.73 2.02 16.41
N SER A 3 -12.84 2.82 16.99
CA SER A 3 -11.41 2.80 16.66
C SER A 3 -10.72 1.52 17.14
N TYR A 4 -11.10 1.04 18.33
CA TYR A 4 -10.62 -0.23 18.87
C TYR A 4 -11.11 -1.42 18.02
N ASP A 5 -12.39 -1.45 17.68
CA ASP A 5 -13.00 -2.51 16.86
C ASP A 5 -12.38 -2.60 15.46
N ARG A 6 -11.85 -1.48 14.94
CA ARG A 6 -11.12 -1.40 13.68
C ARG A 6 -9.61 -1.56 13.82
N ASN A 7 -9.10 -1.94 15.01
CA ASN A 7 -7.68 -2.14 15.31
C ASN A 7 -6.82 -0.90 15.00
N PHE A 8 -7.29 0.29 15.37
CA PHE A 8 -6.44 1.48 15.42
C PHE A 8 -5.73 1.57 16.77
N THR A 9 -4.52 2.08 16.75
CA THR A 9 -3.69 2.27 17.94
C THR A 9 -3.14 3.68 18.02
N ASN A 10 -2.78 4.10 19.25
CA ASN A 10 -2.09 5.35 19.50
C ASN A 10 -0.65 5.05 19.89
N GLU A 11 0.31 5.69 19.23
CA GLU A 11 1.73 5.58 19.56
C GLU A 11 2.31 6.96 19.84
N GLY A 12 3.21 7.05 20.82
CA GLY A 12 3.94 8.27 21.12
C GLY A 12 4.78 8.74 19.94
N GLY A 13 4.64 10.01 19.58
CA GLY A 13 5.44 10.69 18.58
C GLY A 13 6.47 11.63 19.22
N VAL A 14 7.22 12.35 18.37
CA VAL A 14 8.18 13.36 18.82
C VAL A 14 7.45 14.54 19.48
N GLU A 15 8.08 15.20 20.44
CA GLU A 15 7.58 16.42 21.09
C GLU A 15 6.19 16.27 21.74
N GLY A 16 5.91 15.08 22.29
CA GLY A 16 4.63 14.81 22.97
C GLY A 16 3.44 14.65 22.04
N THR A 17 3.67 14.53 20.73
CA THR A 17 2.60 14.21 19.77
C THR A 17 2.17 12.74 19.89
N THR A 18 0.97 12.44 19.41
CA THR A 18 0.47 11.07 19.32
C THR A 18 0.19 10.74 17.85
N ARG A 19 0.65 9.58 17.41
CA ARG A 19 0.31 9.03 16.10
C ARG A 19 -0.90 8.10 16.26
N PHE A 20 -1.97 8.41 15.58
CA PHE A 20 -3.11 7.52 15.44
C PHE A 20 -2.90 6.69 14.17
N LEU A 21 -2.77 5.37 14.31
CA LEU A 21 -2.37 4.51 13.22
C LEU A 21 -3.09 3.16 13.23
N LYS A 22 -3.04 2.49 12.07
CA LYS A 22 -3.45 1.11 11.88
C LYS A 22 -2.42 0.38 11.05
N ASN A 23 -2.00 -0.80 11.52
CA ASN A 23 -1.20 -1.71 10.72
C ASN A 23 -2.08 -2.41 9.68
N ILE A 24 -1.61 -2.47 8.46
CA ILE A 24 -2.21 -3.19 7.34
C ILE A 24 -1.14 -3.95 6.58
N CYS A 25 -1.53 -5.07 5.95
CA CYS A 25 -0.62 -5.79 5.08
C CYS A 25 -0.21 -4.89 3.90
N GLY A 26 1.07 -4.91 3.57
CA GLY A 26 1.64 -4.14 2.47
C GLY A 26 2.22 -5.02 1.38
N MET A 27 3.38 -4.61 0.83
CA MET A 27 4.08 -5.33 -0.26
C MET A 27 4.63 -6.71 0.14
N TRP A 28 4.44 -7.15 1.38
CA TRP A 28 4.80 -8.48 1.87
C TRP A 28 4.26 -9.60 0.96
N LEU A 29 3.00 -9.50 0.54
CA LEU A 29 2.38 -10.47 -0.37
C LEU A 29 3.17 -10.59 -1.68
N TYR A 30 3.49 -9.46 -2.29
CA TYR A 30 4.25 -9.40 -3.53
C TYR A 30 5.68 -9.96 -3.36
N GLU A 31 6.38 -9.58 -2.29
CA GLU A 31 7.74 -10.05 -2.02
C GLU A 31 7.80 -11.56 -1.75
N ARG A 32 6.79 -12.10 -1.08
CA ARG A 32 6.68 -13.55 -0.87
C ARG A 32 6.47 -14.30 -2.19
N CYS A 33 5.55 -13.84 -3.03
CA CYS A 33 5.35 -14.44 -4.36
C CYS A 33 6.63 -14.39 -5.19
N ARG A 34 7.32 -13.24 -5.19
CA ARG A 34 8.57 -13.08 -5.93
C ARG A 34 9.67 -14.05 -5.46
N LYS A 35 9.77 -14.27 -4.15
CA LYS A 35 10.71 -15.25 -3.59
C LYS A 35 10.34 -16.69 -4.00
N GLU A 36 9.06 -17.01 -4.06
CA GLU A 36 8.60 -18.33 -4.50
C GLU A 36 8.89 -18.55 -6.00
N TRP A 37 8.64 -17.56 -6.85
CA TRP A 37 8.99 -17.62 -8.28
C TRP A 37 10.49 -17.85 -8.51
N ALA A 38 11.34 -17.27 -7.68
CA ALA A 38 12.79 -17.46 -7.79
C ALA A 38 13.22 -18.91 -7.53
N SER A 39 12.46 -19.68 -6.76
CA SER A 39 12.71 -21.10 -6.46
C SER A 39 11.83 -22.06 -7.27
N SER A 40 10.96 -21.57 -8.14
CA SER A 40 10.07 -22.37 -8.97
C SER A 40 10.87 -23.15 -10.04
N ALA A 41 10.38 -24.34 -10.42
CA ALA A 41 10.88 -25.09 -11.58
C ALA A 41 10.31 -24.56 -12.91
N VAL A 42 9.33 -23.67 -12.88
CA VAL A 42 8.68 -23.10 -14.07
C VAL A 42 9.51 -21.92 -14.60
N ALA A 43 9.93 -22.01 -15.87
CA ALA A 43 10.79 -20.98 -16.49
C ALA A 43 10.17 -19.58 -16.49
N ALA A 44 8.85 -19.46 -16.69
CA ALA A 44 8.14 -18.18 -16.65
C ALA A 44 8.18 -17.53 -15.26
N ASP A 45 8.11 -18.32 -14.20
CA ASP A 45 8.21 -17.84 -12.82
C ASP A 45 9.62 -17.33 -12.52
N GLN A 46 10.65 -18.12 -12.91
CA GLN A 46 12.06 -17.71 -12.75
C GLN A 46 12.34 -16.41 -13.52
N GLN A 47 11.80 -16.28 -14.73
CA GLN A 47 11.92 -15.05 -15.50
C GLN A 47 11.26 -13.86 -14.77
N ALA A 48 10.06 -14.04 -14.24
CA ALA A 48 9.36 -13.00 -13.48
C ALA A 48 10.12 -12.59 -12.22
N ALA A 49 10.70 -13.55 -11.50
CA ALA A 49 11.53 -13.26 -10.32
C ALA A 49 12.81 -12.50 -10.64
N ALA A 50 13.42 -12.77 -11.81
CA ALA A 50 14.63 -12.10 -12.28
C ALA A 50 14.38 -10.68 -12.81
N MET A 51 13.13 -10.34 -13.18
CA MET A 51 12.79 -9.00 -13.65
C MET A 51 13.05 -7.93 -12.58
N PRO A 52 13.55 -6.73 -12.96
CA PRO A 52 13.53 -5.57 -12.08
C PRO A 52 12.11 -5.27 -11.58
N HIS A 53 11.98 -4.76 -10.35
CA HIS A 53 10.67 -4.46 -9.76
C HIS A 53 9.76 -3.62 -10.68
N PRO A 54 10.24 -2.51 -11.29
CA PRO A 54 9.38 -1.68 -12.15
C PRO A 54 8.84 -2.42 -13.39
N GLU A 55 9.62 -3.37 -13.93
CA GLU A 55 9.26 -4.15 -15.11
C GLU A 55 8.20 -5.20 -14.76
N LEU A 56 8.40 -5.99 -13.71
CA LEU A 56 7.43 -6.96 -13.22
C LEU A 56 6.12 -6.26 -12.79
N GLN A 57 6.22 -5.15 -12.07
CA GLN A 57 5.04 -4.34 -11.69
C GLN A 57 4.32 -3.81 -12.93
N GLY A 58 5.06 -3.41 -13.97
CA GLY A 58 4.52 -2.95 -15.24
C GLY A 58 3.76 -4.04 -16.01
N SER A 59 4.18 -5.30 -15.91
CA SER A 59 3.47 -6.43 -16.55
C SER A 59 2.05 -6.58 -16.02
N ALA A 60 1.80 -6.26 -14.75
CA ALA A 60 0.46 -6.27 -14.16
C ALA A 60 -0.51 -5.28 -14.83
N MET A 61 0.01 -4.25 -15.52
CA MET A 61 -0.83 -3.27 -16.25
C MET A 61 -1.42 -3.82 -17.55
N GLN A 62 -0.88 -4.93 -18.06
CA GLN A 62 -1.42 -5.63 -19.22
C GLN A 62 -2.60 -6.54 -18.86
N VAL A 63 -2.83 -6.76 -17.57
CA VAL A 63 -3.90 -7.60 -17.05
C VAL A 63 -5.13 -6.73 -16.75
N LYS A 64 -6.31 -7.26 -17.08
CA LYS A 64 -7.59 -6.60 -16.74
C LYS A 64 -7.72 -6.42 -15.23
N GLY A 65 -7.98 -5.19 -14.79
CA GLY A 65 -8.16 -4.85 -13.39
C GLY A 65 -9.39 -5.50 -12.74
N PHE A 66 -9.34 -5.66 -11.43
CA PHE A 66 -10.44 -6.12 -10.57
C PHE A 66 -11.01 -7.50 -10.92
N ARG A 67 -10.27 -8.31 -11.68
CA ARG A 67 -10.66 -9.68 -12.05
C ARG A 67 -10.69 -10.57 -10.81
N SER A 68 -9.67 -10.44 -9.98
CA SER A 68 -9.50 -11.16 -8.71
C SER A 68 -9.14 -10.16 -7.61
N ILE A 69 -9.84 -10.21 -6.50
CA ILE A 69 -9.67 -9.30 -5.36
C ILE A 69 -9.58 -10.14 -4.09
N ILE A 70 -8.62 -9.86 -3.22
CA ILE A 70 -8.43 -10.52 -1.94
C ILE A 70 -8.55 -9.51 -0.78
N ASN A 71 -8.79 -10.00 0.43
CA ASN A 71 -8.56 -9.22 1.64
C ASN A 71 -7.09 -9.37 2.06
N PRO A 72 -6.23 -8.38 1.89
CA PRO A 72 -4.80 -8.53 2.20
C PRO A 72 -4.50 -8.85 3.67
N ASP A 73 -5.43 -8.52 4.58
CA ASP A 73 -5.30 -8.78 6.01
C ASP A 73 -5.96 -10.10 6.46
N ASP A 74 -6.38 -10.96 5.52
CA ASP A 74 -6.93 -12.26 5.85
C ASP A 74 -5.87 -13.16 6.51
N ALA A 75 -6.30 -13.95 7.50
CA ALA A 75 -5.43 -14.85 8.25
C ALA A 75 -4.69 -15.86 7.34
N LEU A 76 -5.27 -16.19 6.18
CA LEU A 76 -4.66 -17.06 5.18
C LEU A 76 -3.30 -16.53 4.69
N PHE A 77 -3.09 -15.20 4.73
CA PHE A 77 -1.86 -14.55 4.27
C PHE A 77 -0.85 -14.25 5.37
N ALA A 78 -1.16 -14.55 6.63
CA ALA A 78 -0.28 -14.18 7.75
C ALA A 78 1.10 -14.86 7.67
N ASN A 79 1.14 -16.16 7.40
CA ASN A 79 2.38 -16.91 7.20
C ASN A 79 2.12 -18.24 6.47
N PRO A 80 1.66 -18.23 5.22
CA PRO A 80 1.43 -19.46 4.47
C PRO A 80 2.74 -20.10 4.01
N ASP A 81 2.74 -21.41 3.78
CA ASP A 81 3.86 -22.11 3.15
C ASP A 81 4.10 -21.62 1.72
N SER A 82 3.02 -21.40 0.96
CA SER A 82 3.01 -20.76 -0.35
C SER A 82 2.03 -19.60 -0.37
N MET A 83 2.53 -18.40 -0.67
CA MET A 83 1.69 -17.21 -0.84
C MET A 83 0.88 -17.27 -2.13
N ILE A 84 1.45 -17.86 -3.17
CA ILE A 84 0.79 -18.06 -4.47
C ILE A 84 -0.43 -18.96 -4.28
N ASP A 85 -0.26 -20.11 -3.65
CA ASP A 85 -1.36 -21.04 -3.37
C ASP A 85 -2.42 -20.43 -2.43
N ALA A 86 -2.01 -19.62 -1.46
CA ALA A 86 -2.93 -18.91 -0.58
C ALA A 86 -3.81 -17.93 -1.37
N ILE A 87 -3.25 -17.10 -2.25
CA ILE A 87 -3.98 -16.17 -3.11
C ILE A 87 -4.94 -16.93 -4.03
N GLN A 88 -4.48 -17.99 -4.67
CA GLN A 88 -5.30 -18.80 -5.56
C GLN A 88 -6.44 -19.50 -4.80
N THR A 89 -6.16 -19.99 -3.59
CA THR A 89 -7.16 -20.63 -2.73
C THR A 89 -8.22 -19.64 -2.29
N TYR A 90 -7.84 -18.42 -1.87
CA TYR A 90 -8.78 -17.36 -1.54
C TYR A 90 -9.72 -17.05 -2.72
N CYS A 91 -9.16 -16.92 -3.94
CA CYS A 91 -9.95 -16.66 -5.14
C CYS A 91 -10.90 -17.81 -5.47
N ARG A 92 -10.45 -19.08 -5.35
CA ARG A 92 -11.31 -20.25 -5.56
C ARG A 92 -12.47 -20.29 -4.56
N GLN A 93 -12.19 -20.09 -3.28
CA GLN A 93 -13.20 -20.12 -2.21
C GLN A 93 -14.23 -19.01 -2.34
N SER A 94 -13.82 -17.85 -2.84
CA SER A 94 -14.71 -16.71 -3.07
C SER A 94 -15.39 -16.71 -4.45
N GLY A 95 -15.23 -17.79 -5.24
CA GLY A 95 -15.86 -17.91 -6.57
C GLY A 95 -15.36 -16.94 -7.61
N GLN A 96 -14.13 -16.44 -7.44
CA GLN A 96 -13.51 -15.48 -8.36
C GLN A 96 -12.59 -16.20 -9.38
N PRO A 97 -12.30 -15.59 -10.54
CA PRO A 97 -11.26 -16.09 -11.41
C PRO A 97 -9.94 -16.24 -10.65
N VAL A 98 -9.26 -17.37 -10.85
CA VAL A 98 -7.98 -17.63 -10.19
C VAL A 98 -6.84 -16.98 -10.98
N PRO A 99 -5.97 -16.16 -10.35
CA PRO A 99 -4.80 -15.64 -11.04
C PRO A 99 -3.75 -16.74 -11.18
N GLU A 100 -3.28 -16.99 -12.40
CA GLU A 100 -2.37 -18.09 -12.73
C GLU A 100 -0.95 -17.62 -13.07
N THR A 101 -0.85 -16.46 -13.75
CA THR A 101 0.44 -15.92 -14.15
C THR A 101 1.00 -14.93 -13.12
N PRO A 102 2.33 -14.72 -13.08
CA PRO A 102 2.93 -13.68 -12.23
C PRO A 102 2.31 -12.29 -12.40
N ALA A 103 2.00 -11.91 -13.64
CA ALA A 103 1.33 -10.62 -13.94
C ALA A 103 -0.08 -10.55 -13.34
N GLU A 104 -0.87 -11.62 -13.42
CA GLU A 104 -2.22 -11.67 -12.83
C GLU A 104 -2.16 -11.65 -11.30
N ILE A 105 -1.20 -12.35 -10.69
CA ILE A 105 -0.98 -12.33 -9.24
C ILE A 105 -0.57 -10.93 -8.78
N CYS A 106 0.38 -10.29 -9.46
CA CYS A 106 0.77 -8.90 -9.15
C CYS A 106 -0.42 -7.96 -9.26
N ARG A 107 -1.25 -8.09 -10.32
CA ARG A 107 -2.44 -7.26 -10.50
C ARG A 107 -3.46 -7.47 -9.38
N CYS A 108 -3.73 -8.72 -9.02
CA CYS A 108 -4.62 -9.05 -7.90
C CYS A 108 -4.14 -8.41 -6.59
N ILE A 109 -2.85 -8.49 -6.29
CA ILE A 109 -2.25 -7.89 -5.09
C ILE A 109 -2.40 -6.37 -5.11
N PHE A 110 -2.05 -5.69 -6.20
CA PHE A 110 -2.07 -4.22 -6.26
C PHE A 110 -3.48 -3.66 -6.22
N ASP A 111 -4.43 -4.25 -6.95
CA ASP A 111 -5.84 -3.86 -6.88
C ASP A 111 -6.36 -4.02 -5.43
N SER A 112 -6.05 -5.13 -4.77
CA SER A 112 -6.50 -5.43 -3.41
C SER A 112 -5.90 -4.52 -2.36
N LEU A 113 -4.59 -4.22 -2.46
CA LEU A 113 -3.91 -3.29 -1.56
C LEU A 113 -4.50 -1.89 -1.68
N ALA A 114 -4.73 -1.39 -2.89
CA ALA A 114 -5.31 -0.07 -3.09
C ALA A 114 -6.75 0.02 -2.55
N LEU A 115 -7.56 -1.03 -2.70
CA LEU A 115 -8.90 -1.13 -2.11
C LEU A 115 -8.84 -1.18 -0.57
N ARG A 116 -7.87 -1.87 0.00
CA ARG A 116 -7.64 -1.87 1.44
C ARG A 116 -7.22 -0.49 1.94
N TYR A 117 -6.36 0.21 1.21
CA TYR A 117 -5.98 1.59 1.55
C TYR A 117 -7.18 2.52 1.50
N LYS A 118 -8.07 2.39 0.49
CA LYS A 118 -9.34 3.11 0.43
C LYS A 118 -10.18 2.88 1.68
N GLN A 119 -10.34 1.62 2.11
CA GLN A 119 -11.13 1.28 3.29
C GLN A 119 -10.56 1.96 4.55
N VAL A 120 -9.26 1.85 4.78
CA VAL A 120 -8.62 2.46 5.96
C VAL A 120 -8.66 3.98 5.86
N PHE A 121 -8.48 4.56 4.67
CA PHE A 121 -8.56 6.00 4.46
C PHE A 121 -9.97 6.54 4.72
N ASN A 122 -11.02 5.81 4.34
CA ASN A 122 -12.40 6.16 4.67
C ASN A 122 -12.63 6.13 6.19
N TRP A 123 -12.11 5.13 6.90
CA TRP A 123 -12.17 5.11 8.35
C TRP A 123 -11.43 6.28 9.00
N LEU A 124 -10.27 6.67 8.47
CA LEU A 124 -9.55 7.86 8.93
C LEU A 124 -10.35 9.13 8.70
N LYS A 125 -11.07 9.26 7.57
CA LYS A 125 -11.98 10.38 7.32
C LYS A 125 -13.11 10.46 8.35
N GLU A 126 -13.64 9.32 8.81
CA GLU A 126 -14.67 9.27 9.86
C GLU A 126 -14.15 9.75 11.22
N PHE A 127 -12.87 9.47 11.53
CA PHE A 127 -12.24 9.85 12.81
C PHE A 127 -11.64 11.26 12.79
N SER A 128 -11.34 11.80 11.63
CA SER A 128 -10.65 13.07 11.49
C SER A 128 -11.60 14.25 11.71
N PRO A 129 -11.23 15.25 12.56
CA PRO A 129 -11.99 16.48 12.71
C PRO A 129 -11.81 17.47 11.54
N PHE A 130 -10.96 17.12 10.56
CA PHE A 130 -10.67 17.94 9.38
C PHE A 130 -10.66 17.07 8.12
N GLU A 131 -10.81 17.72 6.97
CA GLU A 131 -10.85 17.05 5.68
C GLU A 131 -9.47 16.49 5.30
N LEU A 132 -9.41 15.20 4.94
CA LEU A 132 -8.21 14.53 4.45
C LEU A 132 -8.22 14.53 2.92
N LYS A 133 -7.35 15.32 2.30
CA LYS A 133 -7.25 15.47 0.82
C LYS A 133 -5.98 14.88 0.23
N THR A 134 -4.96 14.69 1.06
CA THR A 134 -3.63 14.27 0.61
C THR A 134 -3.16 13.06 1.42
N LEU A 135 -2.61 12.10 0.73
CA LEU A 135 -2.00 10.92 1.31
C LEU A 135 -0.51 10.88 0.95
N HIS A 136 0.35 10.85 1.96
CA HIS A 136 1.80 10.72 1.75
C HIS A 136 2.22 9.26 1.82
N ILE A 137 2.94 8.78 0.80
CA ILE A 137 3.54 7.45 0.77
C ILE A 137 5.05 7.60 0.87
N ILE A 138 5.64 7.12 1.96
CA ILE A 138 7.07 7.19 2.24
C ILE A 138 7.69 5.79 2.31
N GLY A 139 9.01 5.72 2.28
CA GLY A 139 9.73 4.46 2.31
C GLY A 139 9.74 3.75 0.96
N GLY A 140 10.08 2.45 0.93
CA GLY A 140 10.20 1.67 -0.30
C GLY A 140 8.92 1.62 -1.15
N GLY A 141 7.74 1.71 -0.53
CA GLY A 141 6.45 1.76 -1.23
C GLY A 141 6.31 2.96 -2.17
N SER A 142 6.98 4.07 -1.89
CA SER A 142 6.96 5.27 -2.73
C SER A 142 7.53 5.04 -4.15
N LEU A 143 8.30 3.99 -4.35
CA LEU A 143 8.89 3.64 -5.64
C LEU A 143 7.93 2.88 -6.57
N ASN A 144 6.83 2.32 -6.03
CA ASN A 144 5.87 1.60 -6.86
C ASN A 144 4.85 2.58 -7.49
N LYS A 145 5.21 3.13 -8.65
CA LYS A 145 4.40 4.11 -9.37
C LYS A 145 2.97 3.64 -9.69
N TYR A 146 2.79 2.33 -9.91
CA TYR A 146 1.47 1.77 -10.24
C TYR A 146 0.57 1.69 -9.01
N LEU A 147 1.10 1.15 -7.90
CA LEU A 147 0.34 1.10 -6.65
C LEU A 147 0.04 2.52 -6.12
N ASN A 148 0.96 3.47 -6.29
CA ASN A 148 0.74 4.86 -5.90
C ASN A 148 -0.40 5.50 -6.70
N GLN A 149 -0.44 5.29 -8.04
CA GLN A 149 -1.55 5.74 -8.86
C GLN A 149 -2.86 5.03 -8.50
N PHE A 150 -2.83 3.72 -8.26
CA PHE A 150 -4.01 2.97 -7.83
C PHE A 150 -4.52 3.45 -6.47
N THR A 151 -3.63 3.82 -5.57
CA THR A 151 -3.99 4.40 -4.28
C THR A 151 -4.68 5.75 -4.46
N ALA A 152 -4.18 6.62 -5.32
CA ALA A 152 -4.84 7.89 -5.64
C ALA A 152 -6.25 7.64 -6.24
N ASN A 153 -6.34 6.78 -7.24
CA ASN A 153 -7.61 6.45 -7.90
C ASN A 153 -8.63 5.85 -6.91
N ALA A 154 -8.17 4.92 -6.06
CA ALA A 154 -9.02 4.25 -5.09
C ALA A 154 -9.53 5.21 -4.00
N THR A 155 -8.65 6.03 -3.44
CA THR A 155 -8.98 6.90 -2.29
C THR A 155 -9.66 8.20 -2.68
N GLY A 156 -9.57 8.61 -3.94
CA GLY A 156 -9.99 9.94 -4.40
C GLY A 156 -9.11 11.07 -3.82
N ALA A 157 -7.94 10.74 -3.28
CA ALA A 157 -7.02 11.71 -2.68
C ALA A 157 -5.79 11.90 -3.56
N THR A 158 -5.23 13.10 -3.54
CA THR A 158 -3.88 13.31 -4.09
C THR A 158 -2.87 12.46 -3.31
N VAL A 159 -2.06 11.67 -4.00
CA VAL A 159 -0.95 10.93 -3.40
C VAL A 159 0.36 11.65 -3.67
N LEU A 160 1.15 11.89 -2.62
CA LEU A 160 2.52 12.39 -2.69
C LEU A 160 3.47 11.26 -2.28
N ALA A 161 4.24 10.74 -3.22
CA ALA A 161 5.15 9.63 -3.01
C ALA A 161 6.60 10.08 -2.86
N GLY A 162 7.22 9.68 -1.77
CA GLY A 162 8.58 10.04 -1.34
C GLY A 162 8.59 10.77 0.00
N PRO A 163 9.75 10.89 0.63
CA PRO A 163 11.02 10.29 0.25
C PRO A 163 11.09 8.78 0.56
N GLN A 164 11.98 8.08 -0.14
CA GLN A 164 12.25 6.66 0.12
C GLN A 164 12.82 6.45 1.53
N GLU A 165 13.73 7.31 1.96
CA GLU A 165 14.44 7.24 3.25
C GLU A 165 13.83 8.19 4.31
N GLY A 166 12.51 8.28 4.38
CA GLY A 166 11.81 9.21 5.27
C GLY A 166 12.19 9.08 6.74
N THR A 167 12.41 7.85 7.23
CA THR A 167 12.83 7.60 8.62
C THR A 167 14.22 8.13 8.92
N ALA A 168 15.20 7.90 8.02
CA ALA A 168 16.56 8.41 8.17
C ALA A 168 16.58 9.94 8.15
N ILE A 169 15.84 10.55 7.23
CA ILE A 169 15.72 12.00 7.11
C ILE A 169 15.12 12.60 8.39
N GLY A 170 14.03 12.01 8.89
CA GLY A 170 13.40 12.44 10.14
C GLY A 170 14.36 12.38 11.33
N ASN A 171 15.16 11.30 11.44
CA ASN A 171 16.16 11.14 12.47
C ASN A 171 17.26 12.24 12.38
N ILE A 172 17.81 12.49 11.19
CA ILE A 172 18.80 13.54 10.96
C ILE A 172 18.25 14.91 11.35
N MET A 173 17.03 15.23 10.95
CA MET A 173 16.40 16.51 11.24
C MET A 173 16.15 16.71 12.75
N LEU A 174 15.80 15.64 13.49
CA LEU A 174 15.66 15.71 14.94
C LEU A 174 17.02 15.94 15.64
N GLN A 175 18.09 15.35 15.14
CA GLN A 175 19.44 15.63 15.64
C GLN A 175 19.86 17.09 15.34
N ALA A 176 19.57 17.59 14.15
CA ALA A 176 19.80 18.99 13.80
C ALA A 176 19.04 19.95 14.73
N LYS A 177 17.80 19.63 15.05
CA LYS A 177 17.01 20.39 16.04
C LYS A 177 17.64 20.34 17.44
N ALA A 178 18.06 19.16 17.89
CA ALA A 178 18.74 19.01 19.18
C ALA A 178 20.06 19.79 19.25
N ALA A 179 20.75 19.94 18.12
CA ALA A 179 21.96 20.76 17.99
C ALA A 179 21.69 22.27 17.84
N GLY A 180 20.42 22.69 17.86
CA GLY A 180 20.05 24.11 17.71
C GLY A 180 20.18 24.66 16.27
N LEU A 181 20.31 23.80 15.27
CA LEU A 181 20.41 24.20 13.87
C LEU A 181 19.02 24.41 13.21
N VAL A 182 17.96 23.90 13.84
CA VAL A 182 16.57 24.00 13.40
C VAL A 182 15.72 24.28 14.64
N ASN A 183 14.77 25.20 14.53
CA ASN A 183 14.02 25.70 15.68
C ASN A 183 12.85 24.79 16.10
N ASP A 184 12.08 24.33 15.13
CA ASP A 184 10.87 23.54 15.38
C ASP A 184 10.55 22.54 14.27
N ILE A 185 9.50 21.75 14.48
CA ILE A 185 9.05 20.71 13.55
C ILE A 185 8.53 21.31 12.22
N TRP A 186 8.07 22.53 12.20
CA TRP A 186 7.56 23.18 10.99
C TRP A 186 8.70 23.61 10.08
N GLU A 187 9.76 24.16 10.66
CA GLU A 187 11.00 24.45 9.93
C GLU A 187 11.64 23.17 9.39
N MET A 188 11.68 22.09 10.19
CA MET A 188 12.13 20.78 9.72
C MET A 188 11.34 20.33 8.48
N ARG A 189 10.02 20.39 8.52
CA ARG A 189 9.15 20.01 7.39
C ARG A 189 9.39 20.87 6.17
N GLN A 190 9.64 22.16 6.35
CA GLN A 190 9.92 23.09 5.25
C GLN A 190 11.26 22.80 4.59
N ILE A 191 12.29 22.52 5.37
CA ILE A 191 13.61 22.11 4.86
C ILE A 191 13.48 20.81 4.06
N ILE A 192 12.76 19.81 4.58
CA ILE A 192 12.51 18.55 3.89
C ILE A 192 11.78 18.78 2.57
N ALA A 193 10.71 19.57 2.58
CA ALA A 193 9.93 19.86 1.39
C ALA A 193 10.72 20.59 0.30
N ASN A 194 11.63 21.46 0.70
CA ASN A 194 12.50 22.20 -0.23
C ASN A 194 13.69 21.39 -0.75
N SER A 195 14.04 20.29 -0.07
CA SER A 195 15.24 19.49 -0.37
C SER A 195 14.93 18.25 -1.19
N LEU A 196 13.67 17.85 -1.32
CA LEU A 196 13.28 16.58 -1.90
C LEU A 196 12.17 16.76 -2.91
N GLU A 197 12.30 16.09 -4.04
CA GLU A 197 11.22 15.99 -5.01
C GLU A 197 10.26 14.86 -4.62
N LEU A 198 8.98 15.18 -4.55
CA LEU A 198 7.90 14.21 -4.36
C LEU A 198 7.20 13.97 -5.68
N VAL A 199 6.90 12.71 -5.98
CA VAL A 199 6.09 12.37 -7.15
C VAL A 199 4.62 12.49 -6.77
N ARG A 200 3.88 13.28 -7.56
CA ARG A 200 2.46 13.55 -7.34
C ARG A 200 1.59 12.69 -8.25
N TYR A 201 0.59 12.05 -7.68
CA TYR A 201 -0.43 11.26 -8.38
C TYR A 201 -1.81 11.81 -8.07
N GLU A 202 -2.55 12.15 -9.12
CA GLU A 202 -3.95 12.60 -9.01
C GLU A 202 -4.90 11.45 -9.34
N PRO A 203 -6.09 11.40 -8.73
CA PRO A 203 -7.13 10.45 -9.09
C PRO A 203 -7.55 10.62 -10.56
N THR A 204 -7.68 9.52 -11.31
CA THR A 204 -8.04 9.56 -12.74
C THR A 204 -9.21 8.66 -13.12
N ASP A 205 -9.57 7.67 -12.31
CA ASP A 205 -10.60 6.67 -12.64
C ASP A 205 -11.35 6.22 -11.38
N GLU A 206 -11.93 7.17 -10.66
CA GLU A 206 -12.59 6.92 -9.38
C GLU A 206 -13.80 5.98 -9.51
N ALA A 207 -14.60 6.11 -10.56
CA ALA A 207 -15.83 5.34 -10.73
C ALA A 207 -15.58 3.83 -10.83
N ALA A 208 -14.52 3.39 -11.53
CA ALA A 208 -14.16 1.99 -11.62
C ALA A 208 -13.67 1.44 -10.25
N TRP A 209 -12.94 2.27 -9.49
CA TRP A 209 -12.47 1.92 -8.16
C TRP A 209 -13.60 1.88 -7.14
N ASP A 210 -14.60 2.75 -7.24
CA ASP A 210 -15.80 2.72 -6.40
C ASP A 210 -16.60 1.42 -6.62
N ALA A 211 -16.83 1.04 -7.88
CA ALA A 211 -17.50 -0.21 -8.21
C ALA A 211 -16.72 -1.44 -7.70
N ALA A 212 -15.39 -1.43 -7.82
CA ALA A 212 -14.54 -2.50 -7.29
C ALA A 212 -14.54 -2.54 -5.75
N TYR A 213 -14.64 -1.38 -5.10
CA TYR A 213 -14.69 -1.28 -3.65
C TYR A 213 -15.98 -1.89 -3.08
N GLU A 214 -17.12 -1.72 -3.72
CA GLU A 214 -18.36 -2.40 -3.31
C GLU A 214 -18.20 -3.93 -3.34
N LYS A 215 -17.55 -4.46 -4.39
CA LYS A 215 -17.21 -5.89 -4.46
C LYS A 215 -16.26 -6.30 -3.33
N TYR A 216 -15.23 -5.50 -3.07
CA TYR A 216 -14.27 -5.73 -1.98
C TYR A 216 -14.97 -5.81 -0.61
N LEU A 217 -15.89 -4.88 -0.33
CA LEU A 217 -16.65 -4.88 0.93
C LEU A 217 -17.52 -6.13 1.11
N GLN A 218 -18.06 -6.69 0.02
CA GLN A 218 -18.81 -7.95 0.09
C GLN A 218 -17.92 -9.13 0.45
N LEU A 219 -16.69 -9.17 -0.09
CA LEU A 219 -15.71 -10.23 0.18
C LEU A 219 -15.12 -10.17 1.59
N THR A 220 -15.10 -8.98 2.22
CA THR A 220 -14.48 -8.76 3.54
C THR A 220 -15.49 -8.75 4.71
N LYS A 221 -16.76 -8.98 4.44
CA LYS A 221 -17.84 -9.05 5.47
C LYS A 221 -17.95 -10.39 6.18
N GLN A 222 -17.02 -11.32 5.94
CA GLN A 222 -17.02 -12.64 6.57
C GLN A 222 -16.38 -12.61 7.94
#